data_69f6b77826a9af85d9cdc9f74d628b7b
#
_entry.id   69f6b77826a9af85d9cdc9f74d628b7b
#
_cell.length_a   1.000
_cell.length_b   1.000
_cell.length_c   1.000
_cell.angle_alpha   90.00
_cell.angle_beta   90.00
_cell.angle_gamma   90.00
#
_symmetry.space_group_name_H-M   'P 1'
#
loop_
_entity.id
_entity.type
_entity.pdbx_description
1 polymer ?
#
loop_
_entity_poly.entity_id
_entity_poly.type
_entity_poly.pdbx_seq_one_letter_code
_entity_poly.pdbx_strand_id
1 'polypeptide(L)' 'RQHILTLAMKQLKLQLEDSTFQAFEFYAVKGESPKKVAKFLKIPVNMVYVAKSRALAKLRKIVNQLREEE' A
#
# COMPACT_ATOMS: atom_id res chain seq x y z
N ARG A 1 0.19 4.18 -18.65
CA ARG A 1 1.09 4.00 -17.49
C ARG A 1 0.39 4.36 -16.20
N GLN A 2 -0.17 5.57 -16.12
CA GLN A 2 -0.93 5.98 -14.95
C GLN A 2 -2.18 5.12 -14.79
N HIS A 3 -2.72 4.66 -15.90
CA HIS A 3 -3.88 3.77 -15.89
C HIS A 3 -3.55 2.44 -15.18
N ILE A 4 -2.40 1.86 -15.49
CA ILE A 4 -1.97 0.61 -14.85
C ILE A 4 -1.81 0.82 -13.35
N LEU A 5 -1.16 1.91 -12.95
CA LEU A 5 -0.96 2.20 -11.52
C LEU A 5 -2.28 2.43 -10.81
N THR A 6 -3.21 3.15 -11.44
CA THR A 6 -4.53 3.39 -10.87
C THR A 6 -5.30 2.08 -10.65
N LEU A 7 -5.28 1.20 -11.65
CA LEU A 7 -5.92 -0.12 -11.54
C LEU A 7 -5.24 -0.98 -10.47
N ALA A 8 -3.91 -0.93 -10.44
CA ALA A 8 -3.14 -1.70 -9.47
C ALA A 8 -3.47 -1.26 -8.04
N MET A 9 -3.59 0.04 -7.81
CA MET A 9 -3.93 0.55 -6.48
C MET A 9 -5.34 0.14 -6.05
N LYS A 10 -6.28 0.12 -6.97
CA LYS A 10 -7.63 -0.36 -6.68
C LYS A 10 -7.63 -1.84 -6.28
N GLN A 11 -6.88 -2.66 -7.01
CA GLN A 11 -6.78 -4.08 -6.70
C GLN A 11 -6.04 -4.30 -5.38
N LEU A 12 -5.01 -3.51 -5.13
CA LEU A 12 -4.27 -3.59 -3.87
C LEU A 12 -5.19 -3.32 -2.68
N LYS A 13 -6.02 -2.30 -2.79
CA LYS A 13 -6.97 -1.97 -1.74
C LYS A 13 -7.93 -3.12 -1.45
N LEU A 14 -8.34 -3.84 -2.48
CA LEU A 14 -9.26 -4.97 -2.33
C LEU A 14 -8.58 -6.21 -1.75
N GLN A 15 -7.27 -6.33 -1.91
CA GLN A 15 -6.51 -7.53 -1.51
C GLN A 15 -5.82 -7.40 -0.16
N LEU A 16 -5.76 -6.21 0.41
CA LEU A 16 -5.13 -5.97 1.70
C LEU A 16 -6.18 -5.66 2.75
N GLU A 17 -5.83 -5.94 4.00
CA GLU A 17 -6.64 -5.46 5.12
C GLU A 17 -6.67 -3.94 5.12
N ASP A 18 -7.79 -3.36 5.56
CA ASP A 18 -7.97 -1.91 5.54
C ASP A 18 -6.84 -1.18 6.27
N SER A 19 -6.47 -1.65 7.46
CA SER A 19 -5.42 -1.00 8.24
C SER A 19 -4.06 -1.06 7.54
N THR A 20 -3.76 -2.19 6.89
CA THR A 20 -2.52 -2.36 6.14
C THR A 20 -2.48 -1.41 4.95
N PHE A 21 -3.55 -1.34 4.20
CA PHE A 21 -3.63 -0.43 3.05
C PHE A 21 -3.55 1.03 3.49
N GLN A 22 -4.25 1.41 4.55
CA GLN A 22 -4.21 2.78 5.06
C GLN A 22 -2.82 3.17 5.53
N ALA A 23 -2.13 2.27 6.25
CA ALA A 23 -0.77 2.55 6.69
C ALA A 23 0.17 2.77 5.51
N PHE A 24 0.06 1.93 4.49
CA PHE A 24 0.83 2.08 3.27
C PHE A 24 0.51 3.41 2.58
N GLU A 25 -0.76 3.73 2.43
CA GLU A 25 -1.18 4.95 1.73
C GLU A 25 -0.67 6.20 2.45
N PHE A 26 -0.87 6.28 3.76
CA PHE A 26 -0.45 7.46 4.50
C PHE A 26 1.06 7.61 4.53
N TYR A 27 1.78 6.51 4.73
CA TYR A 27 3.24 6.56 4.86
C TYR A 27 3.94 6.69 3.52
N ALA A 28 3.63 5.81 2.58
CA ALA A 28 4.38 5.73 1.33
C ALA A 28 3.85 6.65 0.24
N VAL A 29 2.53 6.84 0.16
CA VAL A 29 1.92 7.64 -0.90
C VAL A 29 1.82 9.10 -0.50
N LYS A 30 1.33 9.37 0.72
CA LYS A 30 1.13 10.74 1.19
C LYS A 30 2.32 11.33 1.93
N GLY A 31 3.31 10.51 2.25
CA GLY A 31 4.55 10.98 2.87
C GLY A 31 4.45 11.35 4.33
N GLU A 32 3.45 10.85 5.05
CA GLU A 32 3.34 11.10 6.48
C GLU A 32 4.39 10.33 7.26
N SER A 33 4.77 10.85 8.42
CA SER A 33 5.77 10.17 9.24
C SER A 33 5.22 8.86 9.79
N PRO A 34 6.08 7.83 9.94
CA PRO A 34 5.61 6.54 10.47
C PRO A 34 5.02 6.66 11.87
N LYS A 35 5.56 7.55 12.71
CA LYS A 35 5.03 7.76 14.05
C LYS A 35 3.63 8.35 14.03
N LYS A 36 3.38 9.31 13.13
CA LYS A 36 2.05 9.89 12.95
C LYS A 36 1.05 8.85 12.49
N VAL A 37 1.44 8.05 11.50
CA VAL A 37 0.58 7.01 10.95
C VAL A 37 0.25 5.98 12.03
N ALA A 38 1.24 5.54 12.79
CA ALA A 38 1.05 4.58 13.87
C ALA A 38 0.07 5.12 14.92
N LYS A 39 0.24 6.38 15.30
CA LYS A 39 -0.63 7.01 16.29
C LYS A 39 -2.06 7.15 15.76
N PHE A 40 -2.20 7.57 14.51
CA PHE A 40 -3.50 7.77 13.88
C PHE A 40 -4.27 6.46 13.75
N LEU A 41 -3.59 5.40 13.34
CA LEU A 41 -4.23 4.10 13.13
C LEU A 41 -4.22 3.22 14.39
N LYS A 42 -3.59 3.68 15.46
CA LYS A 42 -3.49 2.95 16.72
C LYS A 42 -2.82 1.59 16.55
N ILE A 43 -1.71 1.59 15.83
CA ILE A 43 -0.89 0.40 15.59
C ILE A 43 0.55 0.68 16.01
N PRO A 44 1.35 -0.35 16.30
CA PRO A 44 2.77 -0.13 16.58
C PRO A 44 3.48 0.46 15.36
N VAL A 45 4.51 1.27 15.62
CA VAL A 45 5.23 1.94 14.52
C VAL A 45 5.88 0.94 13.58
N ASN A 46 6.37 -0.19 14.09
CA ASN A 46 6.97 -1.21 13.22
C ASN A 46 5.96 -1.82 12.26
N MET A 47 4.68 -1.81 12.61
CA MET A 47 3.64 -2.30 11.69
C MET A 47 3.44 -1.39 10.50
N VAL A 48 3.77 -0.09 10.63
CA VAL A 48 3.74 0.83 9.49
C VAL A 48 4.76 0.38 8.44
N TYR A 49 5.95 0.02 8.87
CA TYR A 49 6.99 -0.46 7.96
C TYR A 49 6.64 -1.82 7.36
N VAL A 50 6.07 -2.71 8.17
CA VAL A 50 5.61 -4.01 7.69
C VAL A 50 4.52 -3.83 6.64
N ALA A 51 3.58 -2.92 6.89
CA ALA A 51 2.50 -2.63 5.94
C ALA A 51 3.05 -2.13 4.61
N LYS A 52 4.03 -1.23 4.64
CA LYS A 52 4.67 -0.75 3.42
C LYS A 52 5.31 -1.91 2.65
N SER A 53 6.08 -2.75 3.35
CA SER A 53 6.77 -3.87 2.73
C SER A 53 5.80 -4.85 2.07
N ARG A 54 4.74 -5.21 2.79
CA ARG A 54 3.72 -6.13 2.26
C ARG A 54 2.97 -5.54 1.08
N ALA A 55 2.60 -4.27 1.19
CA ALA A 55 1.88 -3.58 0.13
C ALA A 55 2.72 -3.47 -1.13
N LEU A 56 4.00 -3.13 -1.00
CA LEU A 56 4.88 -3.02 -2.17
C LEU A 56 5.09 -4.37 -2.85
N ALA A 57 5.25 -5.43 -2.09
CA ALA A 57 5.41 -6.77 -2.66
C ALA A 57 4.16 -7.18 -3.45
N LYS A 58 2.99 -6.93 -2.89
CA LYS A 58 1.72 -7.24 -3.53
C LYS A 58 1.50 -6.37 -4.76
N LEU A 59 1.77 -5.08 -4.62
CA LEU A 59 1.61 -4.13 -5.72
C LEU A 59 2.48 -4.49 -6.91
N ARG A 60 3.71 -4.92 -6.65
CA ARG A 60 4.63 -5.34 -7.70
C ARG A 60 4.06 -6.50 -8.51
N LYS A 61 3.47 -7.48 -7.83
CA LYS A 61 2.83 -8.61 -8.50
C LYS A 61 1.63 -8.16 -9.35
N ILE A 62 0.81 -7.28 -8.79
CA ILE A 62 -0.37 -6.77 -9.49
C ILE A 62 0.03 -6.02 -10.75
N VAL A 63 1.02 -5.14 -10.64
CA VAL A 63 1.50 -4.37 -11.79
C VAL A 63 2.03 -5.29 -12.88
N ASN A 64 2.81 -6.30 -12.50
CA ASN A 64 3.34 -7.25 -13.47
C ASN A 64 2.23 -8.00 -14.18
N GLN A 65 1.20 -8.43 -13.47
CA GLN A 65 0.06 -9.12 -14.08
C GLN A 65 -0.69 -8.22 -15.06
N LEU A 66 -0.91 -6.97 -14.69
CA LEU A 66 -1.61 -6.03 -15.56
C LEU A 66 -0.82 -5.74 -16.83
N ARG A 67 0.51 -5.68 -16.71
CA ARG A 67 1.37 -5.48 -17.87
C ARG A 67 1.31 -6.66 -18.83
N GLU A 68 1.27 -7.88 -18.30
CA GLU A 68 1.19 -9.08 -19.12
C GLU A 68 -0.12 -9.17 -19.88
N GLU A 69 -1.19 -8.63 -19.31
CA GLU A 69 -2.51 -8.64 -19.93
C GLU A 69 -2.67 -7.59 -21.04
N GLU A 70 -1.77 -6.64 -21.09
CA GLU A 70 -1.78 -5.66 -22.17
C GLU A 70 -1.19 -6.23 -23.44
#